data_51e73e6d1c3aabef79439749883a0ffa
#
_entry.id   51e73e6d1c3aabef79439749883a0ffa
#
_cell.length_a   1.000
_cell.length_b   1.000
_cell.length_c   1.000
_cell.angle_alpha   90.00
_cell.angle_beta   90.00
_cell.angle_gamma   90.00
#
_symmetry.space_group_name_H-M   'P 1'
#
loop_
_entity.id
_entity.type
_entity.pdbx_description
1 polymer ?
#
loop_
_entity_poly.entity_id
_entity_poly.type
_entity_poly.pdbx_seq_one_letter_code
_entity_poly.pdbx_strand_id
1 'polypeptide(L)'
;MKITICDDDRELHPLLAGYIKDFFVQNKPELLNDIIFSNFFCGEEYLKNPHADILFTDIYMDSLSGIDMLQRIPKKYHPRYIIFITTSRDFAIEAFQMYAVHYLVMPFTKEDVFTALNRCQIREAAAPVLAIHVASGLITIPLSSIQYIESFNKRILIHTPDQTLSIYDSLAALTKQLDQRFMQPHRSYIISMAHITAFYYDHLVMDSGLEITLSRKKRAALKEQYHHYLSEITRGEYSL
;
A
#
# COMPACT_ATOMS: atom_id res chain seq x y z
N MET A 1 -0.48 -2.68 1.62
CA MET A 1 -1.35 -3.32 2.64
C MET A 1 -0.74 -3.10 4.02
N LYS A 2 -1.51 -2.59 4.99
CA LYS A 2 -1.02 -2.31 6.34
C LYS A 2 -1.37 -3.42 7.31
N ILE A 3 -0.36 -4.05 7.92
CA ILE A 3 -0.50 -5.07 8.95
C ILE A 3 -0.06 -4.45 10.28
N THR A 4 -0.95 -4.45 11.24
CA THR A 4 -0.70 -3.85 12.55
C THR A 4 -0.69 -4.94 13.63
N ILE A 5 0.27 -4.87 14.52
CA ILE A 5 0.37 -5.69 15.73
C ILE A 5 0.17 -4.76 16.93
N CYS A 6 -0.81 -5.07 17.77
CA CYS A 6 -1.10 -4.33 19.00
C CYS A 6 -1.07 -5.31 20.18
N ASP A 7 0.01 -5.28 20.93
CA ASP A 7 0.30 -6.21 22.00
C ASP A 7 1.32 -5.58 22.96
N ASP A 8 1.18 -5.74 24.25
CA ASP A 8 2.11 -5.18 25.25
C ASP A 8 3.38 -6.03 25.41
N ASP A 9 3.36 -7.29 24.96
CA ASP A 9 4.56 -8.12 24.87
C ASP A 9 5.43 -7.73 23.68
N ARG A 10 6.52 -7.02 24.00
CA ARG A 10 7.49 -6.55 22.98
C ARG A 10 8.23 -7.66 22.25
N GLU A 11 8.37 -8.83 22.87
CA GLU A 11 9.09 -9.97 22.27
C GLU A 11 8.23 -10.67 21.23
N LEU A 12 6.91 -10.61 21.37
CA LEU A 12 5.96 -11.16 20.42
C LEU A 12 6.02 -10.47 19.06
N HIS A 13 6.21 -9.16 19.03
CA HIS A 13 6.17 -8.38 17.77
C HIS A 13 7.15 -8.87 16.70
N PRO A 14 8.46 -9.02 16.97
CA PRO A 14 9.40 -9.51 15.96
C PRO A 14 9.13 -10.97 15.55
N LEU A 15 8.70 -11.81 16.48
CA LEU A 15 8.35 -13.21 16.21
C LEU A 15 7.18 -13.30 15.25
N LEU A 16 6.08 -12.60 15.56
CA LEU A 16 4.86 -12.60 14.77
C LEU A 16 5.10 -11.97 13.39
N ALA A 17 5.82 -10.83 13.33
CA ALA A 17 6.20 -10.20 12.07
C ALA A 17 7.06 -11.12 11.19
N GLY A 18 7.93 -11.94 11.80
CA GLY A 18 8.71 -12.97 11.12
C GLY A 18 7.80 -14.02 10.48
N TYR A 19 6.86 -14.59 11.22
CA TYR A 19 5.91 -15.59 10.70
C TYR A 19 5.02 -15.01 9.60
N ILE A 20 4.56 -13.76 9.76
CA ILE A 20 3.76 -13.07 8.73
C ILE A 20 4.59 -12.89 7.45
N LYS A 21 5.84 -12.41 7.54
CA LYS A 21 6.72 -12.28 6.37
C LYS A 21 6.94 -13.61 5.67
N ASP A 22 7.20 -14.67 6.43
CA ASP A 22 7.38 -16.03 5.89
C ASP A 22 6.14 -16.51 5.13
N PHE A 23 4.94 -16.20 5.64
CA PHE A 23 3.68 -16.50 4.93
C PHE A 23 3.65 -15.83 3.55
N PHE A 24 3.96 -14.53 3.48
CA PHE A 24 3.93 -13.81 2.21
C PHE A 24 5.03 -14.29 1.26
N VAL A 25 6.24 -14.53 1.75
CA VAL A 25 7.32 -15.10 0.93
C VAL A 25 6.91 -16.42 0.27
N GLN A 26 6.19 -17.28 1.01
CA GLN A 26 5.81 -18.61 0.52
C GLN A 26 4.54 -18.62 -0.32
N ASN A 27 3.56 -17.77 -0.01
CA ASN A 27 2.22 -17.88 -0.57
C ASN A 27 1.82 -16.70 -1.47
N LYS A 28 2.44 -15.53 -1.31
CA LYS A 28 2.09 -14.27 -1.99
C LYS A 28 3.30 -13.35 -2.11
N PRO A 29 4.39 -13.81 -2.77
CA PRO A 29 5.63 -13.04 -2.86
C PRO A 29 5.43 -11.68 -3.56
N GLU A 30 4.46 -11.57 -4.44
CA GLU A 30 4.08 -10.36 -5.15
C GLU A 30 3.58 -9.24 -4.23
N LEU A 31 3.02 -9.59 -3.07
CA LEU A 31 2.52 -8.61 -2.09
C LEU A 31 3.56 -8.21 -1.04
N LEU A 32 4.69 -8.91 -0.98
CA LEU A 32 5.67 -8.74 0.10
C LEU A 32 6.18 -7.29 0.22
N ASN A 33 6.44 -6.67 -0.92
CA ASN A 33 6.94 -5.29 -0.97
C ASN A 33 5.87 -4.24 -0.63
N ASP A 34 4.59 -4.60 -0.71
CA ASP A 34 3.46 -3.70 -0.42
C ASP A 34 3.00 -3.77 1.05
N ILE A 35 3.71 -4.55 1.88
CA ILE A 35 3.35 -4.70 3.28
C ILE A 35 4.04 -3.66 4.14
N ILE A 36 3.23 -2.89 4.85
CA ILE A 36 3.68 -1.93 5.86
C ILE A 36 3.33 -2.50 7.23
N PHE A 37 4.35 -2.71 8.06
CA PHE A 37 4.15 -3.12 9.45
C PHE A 37 4.03 -1.91 10.37
N SER A 38 3.10 -1.97 11.31
CA SER A 38 2.98 -1.00 12.41
C SER A 38 2.84 -1.75 13.73
N ASN A 39 3.54 -1.29 14.75
CA ASN A 39 3.55 -1.89 16.07
C ASN A 39 3.04 -0.89 17.10
N PHE A 40 2.13 -1.34 17.96
CA PHE A 40 1.58 -0.58 19.08
C PHE A 40 1.68 -1.45 20.34
N PHE A 41 2.03 -0.87 21.45
CA PHE A 41 2.24 -1.58 22.71
C PHE A 41 1.09 -1.36 23.71
N CYS A 42 0.06 -0.63 23.32
CA CYS A 42 -1.19 -0.50 24.07
C CYS A 42 -2.32 -0.02 23.16
N GLY A 43 -3.56 -0.28 23.54
CA GLY A 43 -4.75 0.07 22.76
C GLY A 43 -4.95 1.58 22.59
N GLU A 44 -4.57 2.39 23.59
CA GLU A 44 -4.71 3.85 23.54
C GLU A 44 -3.77 4.46 22.51
N GLU A 45 -2.59 3.90 22.32
CA GLU A 45 -1.67 4.38 21.28
C GLU A 45 -2.23 4.10 19.89
N TYR A 46 -2.76 2.91 19.67
CA TYR A 46 -3.41 2.55 18.40
C TYR A 46 -4.62 3.43 18.10
N LEU A 47 -5.43 3.76 19.11
CA LEU A 47 -6.63 4.62 18.94
C LEU A 47 -6.31 6.05 18.50
N LYS A 48 -5.10 6.56 18.68
CA LYS A 48 -4.71 7.90 18.20
C LYS A 48 -4.70 7.98 16.68
N ASN A 49 -4.37 6.87 16.00
CA ASN A 49 -4.38 6.78 14.54
C ASN A 49 -4.71 5.34 14.11
N PRO A 50 -5.97 4.88 14.32
CA PRO A 50 -6.37 3.52 14.02
C PRO A 50 -6.44 3.31 12.52
N HIS A 51 -5.50 2.56 11.97
CA HIS A 51 -5.47 2.20 10.56
C HIS A 51 -4.74 0.88 10.37
N ALA A 52 -5.48 -0.15 9.96
CA ALA A 52 -4.94 -1.45 9.58
C ALA A 52 -5.84 -2.13 8.55
N ASP A 53 -5.26 -2.84 7.60
CA ASP A 53 -5.98 -3.81 6.77
C ASP A 53 -6.17 -5.11 7.55
N ILE A 54 -5.09 -5.55 8.22
CA ILE A 54 -5.09 -6.71 9.12
C ILE A 54 -4.57 -6.23 10.48
N LEU A 55 -5.37 -6.42 11.51
CA LEU A 55 -4.99 -6.16 12.89
C LEU A 55 -4.81 -7.47 13.64
N PHE A 56 -3.62 -7.69 14.16
CA PHE A 56 -3.34 -8.66 15.20
C PHE A 56 -3.39 -7.91 16.53
N THR A 57 -4.21 -8.33 17.47
CA THR A 57 -4.32 -7.65 18.76
C THR A 57 -4.45 -8.64 19.90
N ASP A 58 -3.72 -8.40 20.98
CA ASP A 58 -3.99 -9.10 22.23
C ASP A 58 -5.35 -8.63 22.78
N ILE A 59 -6.01 -9.53 23.48
CA ILE A 59 -7.23 -9.22 24.23
C ILE A 59 -6.88 -8.57 25.57
N TYR A 60 -5.85 -9.07 26.24
CA TYR A 60 -5.45 -8.64 27.58
C TYR A 60 -4.27 -7.68 27.48
N MET A 61 -4.52 -6.39 27.43
CA MET A 61 -3.53 -5.35 27.56
C MET A 61 -3.81 -4.55 28.84
N ASP A 62 -2.77 -4.06 29.50
CA ASP A 62 -2.82 -3.49 30.85
C ASP A 62 -3.91 -2.43 31.09
N SER A 63 -4.17 -1.53 30.14
CA SER A 63 -5.04 -0.36 30.34
C SER A 63 -6.34 -0.42 29.54
N LEU A 64 -6.33 -1.04 28.38
CA LEU A 64 -7.48 -1.13 27.48
C LEU A 64 -7.43 -2.46 26.75
N SER A 65 -8.45 -3.31 26.98
CA SER A 65 -8.54 -4.60 26.28
C SER A 65 -8.63 -4.41 24.76
N GLY A 66 -8.12 -5.39 23.98
CA GLY A 66 -8.24 -5.37 22.53
C GLY A 66 -9.69 -5.33 22.05
N ILE A 67 -10.62 -5.92 22.78
CA ILE A 67 -12.07 -5.89 22.50
C ILE A 67 -12.62 -4.48 22.70
N ASP A 68 -12.36 -3.85 23.86
CA ASP A 68 -12.81 -2.49 24.16
C ASP A 68 -12.17 -1.47 23.20
N MET A 69 -10.91 -1.67 22.84
CA MET A 69 -10.22 -0.87 21.83
C MET A 69 -10.98 -0.90 20.50
N LEU A 70 -11.30 -2.09 19.99
CA LEU A 70 -12.03 -2.25 18.74
C LEU A 70 -13.41 -1.58 18.77
N GLN A 71 -14.14 -1.65 19.90
CA GLN A 71 -15.44 -0.99 20.04
C GLN A 71 -15.35 0.54 19.93
N ARG A 72 -14.20 1.13 20.27
CA ARG A 72 -13.96 2.59 20.21
C ARG A 72 -13.51 3.08 18.83
N ILE A 73 -13.12 2.17 17.93
CA ILE A 73 -12.70 2.56 16.56
C ILE A 73 -13.92 2.97 15.74
N PRO A 74 -13.92 4.18 15.13
CA PRO A 74 -15.00 4.58 14.22
C PRO A 74 -15.10 3.61 13.04
N LYS A 75 -16.32 3.28 12.60
CA LYS A 75 -16.58 2.30 11.52
C LYS A 75 -15.72 2.49 10.27
N LYS A 76 -15.42 3.73 9.87
CA LYS A 76 -14.61 4.05 8.68
C LYS A 76 -13.14 3.66 8.81
N TYR A 77 -12.65 3.43 10.03
CA TYR A 77 -11.27 3.04 10.32
C TYR A 77 -11.16 1.61 10.87
N HIS A 78 -12.29 0.88 10.90
CA HIS A 78 -12.29 -0.48 11.39
C HIS A 78 -11.40 -1.37 10.52
N PRO A 79 -10.53 -2.20 11.10
CA PRO A 79 -9.71 -3.13 10.34
C PRO A 79 -10.57 -4.05 9.48
N ARG A 80 -10.09 -4.36 8.29
CA ARG A 80 -10.79 -5.29 7.40
C ARG A 80 -10.77 -6.72 7.96
N TYR A 81 -9.67 -7.10 8.59
CA TYR A 81 -9.48 -8.39 9.21
C TYR A 81 -8.92 -8.22 10.61
N ILE A 82 -9.53 -8.89 11.57
CA ILE A 82 -9.13 -8.88 12.96
C ILE A 82 -8.73 -10.30 13.36
N ILE A 83 -7.54 -10.44 13.92
CA ILE A 83 -7.01 -11.68 14.47
C ILE A 83 -6.65 -11.38 15.92
N PHE A 84 -7.34 -12.02 16.84
CA PHE A 84 -7.01 -11.92 18.24
C PHE A 84 -5.85 -12.87 18.61
N ILE A 85 -5.01 -12.40 19.49
CA ILE A 85 -3.95 -13.19 20.14
C ILE A 85 -4.26 -13.17 21.64
N THR A 86 -4.13 -14.30 22.33
CA THR A 86 -4.42 -14.33 23.76
C THR A 86 -3.94 -15.61 24.42
N THR A 87 -3.77 -15.57 25.73
CA THR A 87 -3.45 -16.73 26.56
C THR A 87 -4.69 -17.54 26.97
N SER A 88 -5.92 -16.97 26.85
CA SER A 88 -7.16 -17.64 27.26
C SER A 88 -8.10 -17.91 26.08
N ARG A 89 -8.92 -18.94 26.19
CA ARG A 89 -10.02 -19.26 25.26
C ARG A 89 -11.38 -18.66 25.65
N ASP A 90 -11.46 -17.99 26.78
CA ASP A 90 -12.73 -17.58 27.38
C ASP A 90 -13.46 -16.48 26.58
N PHE A 91 -12.72 -15.71 25.76
CA PHE A 91 -13.24 -14.60 24.97
C PHE A 91 -13.54 -14.95 23.49
N ALA A 92 -13.59 -16.24 23.15
CA ALA A 92 -13.87 -16.65 21.78
C ALA A 92 -15.26 -16.21 21.30
N ILE A 93 -16.24 -16.09 22.19
CA ILE A 93 -17.61 -15.63 21.85
C ILE A 93 -17.59 -14.13 21.55
N GLU A 94 -16.94 -13.33 22.39
CA GLU A 94 -16.81 -11.88 22.21
C GLU A 94 -15.99 -11.56 20.96
N ALA A 95 -14.90 -12.28 20.72
CA ALA A 95 -14.11 -12.17 19.51
C ALA A 95 -14.94 -12.46 18.24
N PHE A 96 -15.82 -13.46 18.29
CA PHE A 96 -16.73 -13.76 17.19
C PHE A 96 -17.75 -12.62 16.97
N GLN A 97 -18.28 -12.00 18.03
CA GLN A 97 -19.16 -10.85 17.92
C GLN A 97 -18.50 -9.62 17.29
N MET A 98 -17.16 -9.52 17.40
CA MET A 98 -16.35 -8.49 16.75
C MET A 98 -15.96 -8.83 15.31
N TYR A 99 -16.54 -9.90 14.73
CA TYR A 99 -16.25 -10.39 13.39
C TYR A 99 -14.78 -10.76 13.19
N ALA A 100 -14.10 -11.23 14.25
CA ALA A 100 -12.73 -11.73 14.15
C ALA A 100 -12.64 -12.89 13.14
N VAL A 101 -11.65 -12.82 12.28
CA VAL A 101 -11.40 -13.85 11.27
C VAL A 101 -10.76 -15.08 11.89
N HIS A 102 -9.94 -14.86 12.90
CA HIS A 102 -9.26 -15.91 13.63
C HIS A 102 -8.92 -15.50 15.06
N TYR A 103 -8.56 -16.52 15.85
CA TYR A 103 -8.23 -16.44 17.25
C TYR A 103 -7.01 -17.32 17.51
N LEU A 104 -5.88 -16.72 17.83
CA LEU A 104 -4.62 -17.40 18.12
C LEU A 104 -4.47 -17.53 19.63
N VAL A 105 -4.36 -18.76 20.12
CA VAL A 105 -4.13 -19.03 21.54
C VAL A 105 -2.65 -19.30 21.78
N MET A 106 -2.04 -18.58 22.69
CA MET A 106 -0.64 -18.76 23.06
C MET A 106 -0.40 -20.04 23.89
N PRO A 107 0.69 -20.77 23.67
CA PRO A 107 1.67 -20.56 22.60
C PRO A 107 1.13 -21.02 21.24
N PHE A 108 1.29 -20.20 20.21
CA PHE A 108 0.91 -20.53 18.84
C PHE A 108 2.15 -20.84 17.97
N THR A 109 1.94 -21.56 16.90
CA THR A 109 2.97 -21.95 15.93
C THR A 109 2.92 -21.03 14.69
N LYS A 110 3.93 -21.17 13.84
CA LYS A 110 3.95 -20.53 12.52
C LYS A 110 2.76 -20.95 11.67
N GLU A 111 2.40 -22.23 11.71
CA GLU A 111 1.28 -22.82 10.98
C GLU A 111 -0.07 -22.25 11.42
N ASP A 112 -0.22 -21.92 12.71
CA ASP A 112 -1.42 -21.25 13.22
C ASP A 112 -1.58 -19.84 12.62
N VAL A 113 -0.47 -19.08 12.54
CA VAL A 113 -0.44 -17.77 11.89
C VAL A 113 -0.75 -17.88 10.40
N PHE A 114 -0.21 -18.88 9.73
CA PHE A 114 -0.51 -19.16 8.32
C PHE A 114 -1.99 -19.47 8.10
N THR A 115 -2.59 -20.25 9.00
CA THR A 115 -4.03 -20.56 8.99
C THR A 115 -4.86 -19.31 9.17
N ALA A 116 -4.49 -18.42 10.09
CA ALA A 116 -5.15 -17.15 10.32
C ALA A 116 -5.10 -16.24 9.07
N LEU A 117 -3.93 -16.11 8.46
CA LEU A 117 -3.73 -15.29 7.26
C LEU A 117 -4.46 -15.86 6.03
N ASN A 118 -4.52 -17.18 5.87
CA ASN A 118 -5.30 -17.80 4.81
C ASN A 118 -6.79 -17.48 4.92
N ARG A 119 -7.33 -17.37 6.12
CA ARG A 119 -8.73 -16.97 6.37
C ARG A 119 -9.01 -15.51 6.01
N CYS A 120 -8.02 -14.65 6.04
CA CYS A 120 -8.16 -13.24 5.67
C CYS A 120 -8.54 -13.04 4.19
N GLN A 121 -8.58 -14.08 3.35
CA GLN A 121 -8.86 -13.97 1.92
C GLN A 121 -8.13 -12.78 1.28
N ILE A 122 -6.86 -12.64 1.63
CA ILE A 122 -6.01 -11.58 1.15
C ILE A 122 -5.95 -11.72 -0.37
N ARG A 123 -6.69 -10.88 -1.05
CA ARG A 123 -6.59 -10.70 -2.50
C ARG A 123 -5.58 -9.58 -2.70
N GLU A 124 -4.80 -9.65 -3.78
CA GLU A 124 -4.21 -8.43 -4.30
C GLU A 124 -5.31 -7.35 -4.29
N ALA A 125 -5.09 -6.24 -3.59
CA ALA A 125 -5.82 -5.03 -3.93
C ALA A 125 -5.58 -4.89 -5.42
N ALA A 126 -6.65 -4.95 -6.23
CA ALA A 126 -6.50 -4.90 -7.68
C ALA A 126 -5.55 -3.75 -7.97
N ALA A 127 -4.37 -4.09 -8.51
CA ALA A 127 -3.30 -3.11 -8.67
C ALA A 127 -3.94 -1.90 -9.37
N PRO A 128 -3.77 -0.68 -8.87
CA PRO A 128 -4.44 0.48 -9.44
C PRO A 128 -4.13 0.50 -10.94
N VAL A 129 -5.19 0.57 -11.74
CA VAL A 129 -5.09 0.47 -13.21
C VAL A 129 -5.54 1.77 -13.86
N LEU A 130 -4.90 2.13 -14.95
CA LEU A 130 -5.39 3.12 -15.88
C LEU A 130 -6.34 2.43 -16.85
N ALA A 131 -7.61 2.83 -16.87
CA ALA A 131 -8.60 2.33 -17.82
C ALA A 131 -8.65 3.25 -19.05
N ILE A 132 -8.40 2.70 -20.23
CA ILE A 132 -8.38 3.43 -21.50
C ILE A 132 -9.31 2.80 -22.54
N HIS A 133 -9.98 3.65 -23.31
CA HIS A 133 -10.78 3.22 -24.45
C HIS A 133 -9.91 3.19 -25.70
N VAL A 134 -9.88 2.04 -26.35
CA VAL A 134 -9.29 1.84 -27.69
C VAL A 134 -10.35 1.37 -28.68
N ALA A 135 -10.04 1.36 -29.97
CA ALA A 135 -11.01 0.94 -30.99
C ALA A 135 -11.58 -0.48 -30.76
N SER A 136 -10.81 -1.36 -30.11
CA SER A 136 -11.20 -2.75 -29.79
C SER A 136 -11.97 -2.91 -28.49
N GLY A 137 -12.16 -1.85 -27.67
CA GLY A 137 -12.86 -1.91 -26.39
C GLY A 137 -12.14 -1.17 -25.25
N LEU A 138 -12.34 -1.63 -24.03
CA LEU A 138 -11.70 -1.10 -22.81
C LEU A 138 -10.46 -1.94 -22.49
N ILE A 139 -9.31 -1.29 -22.31
CA ILE A 139 -8.06 -1.92 -21.85
C ILE A 139 -7.70 -1.33 -20.49
N THR A 140 -7.19 -2.16 -19.59
CA THR A 140 -6.64 -1.74 -18.31
C THR A 140 -5.12 -1.94 -18.29
N ILE A 141 -4.39 -0.93 -17.82
CA ILE A 141 -2.93 -0.93 -17.71
C ILE A 141 -2.59 -0.76 -16.23
N PRO A 142 -1.84 -1.68 -15.58
CA PRO A 142 -1.37 -1.48 -14.23
C PRO A 142 -0.58 -0.17 -14.12
N LEU A 143 -0.88 0.68 -13.13
CA LEU A 143 -0.16 1.95 -12.96
C LEU A 143 1.35 1.71 -12.71
N SER A 144 1.70 0.61 -12.07
CA SER A 144 3.10 0.21 -11.82
C SER A 144 3.90 -0.08 -13.10
N SER A 145 3.24 -0.42 -14.22
CA SER A 145 3.91 -0.68 -15.50
C SER A 145 4.08 0.57 -16.36
N ILE A 146 3.47 1.71 -15.98
CA ILE A 146 3.56 2.93 -16.78
C ILE A 146 4.83 3.68 -16.41
N GLN A 147 5.76 3.80 -17.37
CA GLN A 147 6.98 4.61 -17.20
C GLN A 147 6.67 6.10 -17.38
N TYR A 148 6.05 6.46 -18.51
CA TYR A 148 5.60 7.82 -18.77
C TYR A 148 4.48 7.85 -19.81
N ILE A 149 3.78 8.97 -19.86
CA ILE A 149 2.72 9.27 -20.82
C ILE A 149 3.08 10.58 -21.50
N GLU A 150 3.04 10.59 -22.83
CA GLU A 150 3.31 11.81 -23.59
C GLU A 150 2.16 12.19 -24.54
N SER A 151 2.03 13.50 -24.75
CA SER A 151 1.17 14.05 -25.80
C SER A 151 2.00 14.31 -27.05
N PHE A 152 1.75 13.55 -28.11
CA PHE A 152 2.46 13.65 -29.37
C PHE A 152 1.48 13.59 -30.57
N ASN A 153 1.57 14.55 -31.48
CA ASN A 153 0.76 14.60 -32.72
C ASN A 153 -0.76 14.38 -32.51
N LYS A 154 -1.35 15.10 -31.53
CA LYS A 154 -2.80 15.00 -31.19
C LYS A 154 -3.21 13.63 -30.64
N ARG A 155 -2.26 12.80 -30.24
CA ARG A 155 -2.48 11.52 -29.57
C ARG A 155 -1.78 11.50 -28.21
N ILE A 156 -2.22 10.62 -27.39
CA ILE A 156 -1.53 10.26 -26.15
C ILE A 156 -0.82 8.93 -26.36
N LEU A 157 0.47 8.90 -26.04
CA LEU A 157 1.28 7.69 -26.04
C LEU A 157 1.55 7.30 -24.58
N ILE A 158 1.22 6.06 -24.24
CA ILE A 158 1.46 5.48 -22.91
C ILE A 158 2.58 4.48 -23.07
N HIS A 159 3.72 4.74 -22.40
CA HIS A 159 4.93 3.93 -22.49
C HIS A 159 5.03 3.00 -21.29
N THR A 160 5.15 1.71 -21.56
CA THR A 160 5.45 0.64 -20.60
C THR A 160 6.75 -0.05 -21.03
N PRO A 161 7.39 -0.89 -20.19
CA PRO A 161 8.58 -1.63 -20.58
C PRO A 161 8.39 -2.48 -21.84
N ASP A 162 7.18 -3.01 -22.04
CA ASP A 162 6.90 -4.00 -23.08
C ASP A 162 6.34 -3.39 -24.37
N GLN A 163 5.66 -2.23 -24.28
CA GLN A 163 4.94 -1.64 -25.42
C GLN A 163 4.64 -0.15 -25.26
N THR A 164 4.31 0.48 -26.37
CA THR A 164 3.74 1.84 -26.40
C THR A 164 2.32 1.79 -26.96
N LEU A 165 1.36 2.25 -26.17
CA LEU A 165 -0.05 2.31 -26.55
C LEU A 165 -0.40 3.73 -27.02
N SER A 166 -1.10 3.85 -28.15
CA SER A 166 -1.52 5.14 -28.71
C SER A 166 -3.05 5.28 -28.63
N ILE A 167 -3.52 6.33 -27.98
CA ILE A 167 -4.95 6.60 -27.79
C ILE A 167 -5.33 8.03 -28.18
N TYR A 168 -6.63 8.24 -28.39
CA TYR A 168 -7.23 9.58 -28.53
C TYR A 168 -7.81 10.00 -27.18
N ASP A 169 -7.05 10.79 -26.43
CA ASP A 169 -7.46 11.33 -25.13
C ASP A 169 -6.64 12.61 -24.83
N SER A 170 -6.78 13.15 -23.62
CA SER A 170 -6.00 14.28 -23.13
C SER A 170 -5.22 13.91 -21.87
N LEU A 171 -4.03 14.50 -21.69
CA LEU A 171 -3.27 14.32 -20.45
C LEU A 171 -4.10 14.72 -19.20
N ALA A 172 -4.95 15.75 -19.34
CA ALA A 172 -5.80 16.21 -18.24
C ALA A 172 -6.87 15.17 -17.83
N ALA A 173 -7.39 14.39 -18.77
CA ALA A 173 -8.32 13.30 -18.47
C ALA A 173 -7.61 12.14 -17.78
N LEU A 174 -6.43 11.77 -18.27
CA LEU A 174 -5.64 10.69 -17.68
C LEU A 174 -5.11 11.04 -16.27
N THR A 175 -4.70 12.29 -16.04
CA THR A 175 -4.24 12.73 -14.70
C THR A 175 -5.26 12.44 -13.59
N LYS A 176 -6.56 12.44 -13.89
CA LYS A 176 -7.62 12.15 -12.90
C LYS A 176 -7.68 10.68 -12.49
N GLN A 177 -7.10 9.78 -13.26
CA GLN A 177 -7.07 8.34 -13.01
C GLN A 177 -5.71 7.89 -12.43
N LEU A 178 -4.73 8.79 -12.43
CA LEU A 178 -3.39 8.52 -11.89
C LEU A 178 -3.32 8.94 -10.43
N ASP A 179 -2.51 8.23 -9.67
CA ASP A 179 -2.27 8.52 -8.26
C ASP A 179 -1.03 9.40 -8.05
N GLN A 180 -0.68 9.62 -6.79
CA GLN A 180 0.42 10.48 -6.36
C GLN A 180 1.83 10.00 -6.76
N ARG A 181 1.98 8.78 -7.28
CA ARG A 181 3.24 8.28 -7.87
C ARG A 181 3.59 8.97 -9.18
N PHE A 182 2.64 9.67 -9.79
CA PHE A 182 2.82 10.36 -11.05
C PHE A 182 2.99 11.87 -10.86
N MET A 183 3.84 12.47 -11.69
CA MET A 183 4.02 13.91 -11.76
C MET A 183 3.96 14.42 -13.19
N GLN A 184 3.58 15.70 -13.37
CA GLN A 184 3.55 16.35 -14.66
C GLN A 184 4.66 17.40 -14.78
N PRO A 185 5.90 17.02 -15.20
CA PRO A 185 7.05 17.92 -15.27
C PRO A 185 6.92 18.94 -16.41
N HIS A 186 6.22 18.60 -17.48
CA HIS A 186 5.99 19.41 -18.65
C HIS A 186 4.55 19.28 -19.15
N ARG A 187 4.04 20.27 -19.90
CA ARG A 187 2.66 20.25 -20.47
C ARG A 187 2.38 19.04 -21.35
N SER A 188 3.42 18.41 -21.89
CA SER A 188 3.33 17.27 -22.80
C SER A 188 3.67 15.94 -22.16
N TYR A 189 4.07 15.89 -20.88
CA TYR A 189 4.52 14.68 -20.21
C TYR A 189 3.89 14.50 -18.82
N ILE A 190 3.43 13.28 -18.53
CA ILE A 190 3.20 12.77 -17.17
C ILE A 190 4.14 11.59 -16.98
N ILE A 191 4.84 11.51 -15.86
CA ILE A 191 5.83 10.47 -15.61
C ILE A 191 5.55 9.77 -14.28
N SER A 192 5.92 8.51 -14.20
CA SER A 192 6.02 7.78 -12.93
C SER A 192 7.34 8.15 -12.25
N MET A 193 7.27 8.58 -10.99
CA MET A 193 8.44 8.98 -10.22
C MET A 193 9.37 7.80 -9.88
N ALA A 194 8.86 6.57 -9.91
CA ALA A 194 9.64 5.35 -9.74
C ALA A 194 10.70 5.15 -10.85
N HIS A 195 10.46 5.70 -12.03
CA HIS A 195 11.33 5.56 -13.20
C HIS A 195 12.29 6.75 -13.42
N ILE A 196 12.43 7.65 -12.42
CA ILE A 196 13.41 8.75 -12.45
C ILE A 196 14.76 8.21 -11.97
N THR A 197 15.78 8.28 -12.83
CA THR A 197 17.16 7.93 -12.47
C THR A 197 17.98 9.14 -12.01
N ALA A 198 17.64 10.34 -12.51
CA ALA A 198 18.31 11.58 -12.09
C ALA A 198 17.34 12.78 -12.16
N PHE A 199 17.42 13.67 -11.16
CA PHE A 199 16.63 14.89 -11.08
C PHE A 199 17.53 16.10 -10.97
N TYR A 200 17.64 16.86 -12.06
CA TYR A 200 18.46 18.06 -12.15
C TYR A 200 17.65 19.35 -11.93
N TYR A 201 18.33 20.49 -11.98
CA TYR A 201 17.68 21.78 -11.76
C TYR A 201 16.62 22.12 -12.82
N ASP A 202 16.86 21.79 -14.09
CA ASP A 202 16.04 22.20 -15.23
C ASP A 202 15.47 21.02 -16.05
N HIS A 203 15.92 19.81 -15.78
CA HIS A 203 15.44 18.58 -16.43
C HIS A 203 15.50 17.38 -15.47
N LEU A 204 14.88 16.29 -15.86
CA LEU A 204 15.03 14.98 -15.22
C LEU A 204 15.35 13.92 -16.29
N VAL A 205 15.92 12.81 -15.86
CA VAL A 205 16.27 11.66 -16.70
C VAL A 205 15.50 10.45 -16.22
N MET A 206 14.84 9.76 -17.15
CA MET A 206 14.14 8.51 -16.93
C MET A 206 15.09 7.32 -17.07
N ASP A 207 14.75 6.17 -16.52
CA ASP A 207 15.47 4.89 -16.71
C ASP A 207 15.55 4.45 -18.18
N SER A 208 14.60 4.87 -19.00
CA SER A 208 14.64 4.71 -20.46
C SER A 208 15.69 5.60 -21.17
N GLY A 209 16.39 6.47 -20.45
CA GLY A 209 17.30 7.47 -20.99
C GLY A 209 16.62 8.73 -21.53
N LEU A 210 15.30 8.85 -21.43
CA LEU A 210 14.56 10.03 -21.86
C LEU A 210 14.85 11.22 -20.94
N GLU A 211 15.25 12.34 -21.51
CA GLU A 211 15.43 13.61 -20.80
C GLU A 211 14.18 14.48 -20.96
N ILE A 212 13.63 14.96 -19.84
CA ILE A 212 12.43 15.79 -19.84
C ILE A 212 12.71 17.12 -19.15
N THR A 213 12.57 18.21 -19.90
CA THR A 213 12.75 19.58 -19.39
C THR A 213 11.63 19.93 -18.40
N LEU A 214 11.98 20.49 -17.25
CA LEU A 214 11.04 20.94 -16.24
C LEU A 214 10.43 22.30 -16.57
N SER A 215 9.12 22.44 -16.40
CA SER A 215 8.44 23.71 -16.52
C SER A 215 9.00 24.74 -15.50
N ARG A 216 9.53 25.87 -15.99
CA ARG A 216 10.18 26.91 -15.15
C ARG A 216 9.31 27.33 -13.95
N LYS A 217 8.00 27.49 -14.17
CA LYS A 217 7.06 27.92 -13.12
C LYS A 217 6.78 26.86 -12.06
N LYS A 218 7.02 25.57 -12.36
CA LYS A 218 6.68 24.45 -11.48
C LYS A 218 7.89 23.77 -10.83
N ARG A 219 9.14 24.21 -11.14
CA ARG A 219 10.37 23.49 -10.70
C ARG A 219 10.45 23.24 -9.20
N ALA A 220 10.15 24.27 -8.39
CA ALA A 220 10.20 24.14 -6.93
C ALA A 220 9.17 23.11 -6.42
N ALA A 221 7.92 23.19 -6.89
CA ALA A 221 6.86 22.26 -6.52
C ALA A 221 7.13 20.82 -6.99
N LEU A 222 7.68 20.65 -8.20
CA LEU A 222 8.06 19.33 -8.72
C LEU A 222 9.20 18.70 -7.90
N LYS A 223 10.19 19.51 -7.49
CA LYS A 223 11.26 19.04 -6.63
C LYS A 223 10.74 18.62 -5.26
N GLU A 224 9.86 19.41 -4.67
CA GLU A 224 9.22 19.10 -3.39
C GLU A 224 8.38 17.81 -3.48
N GLN A 225 7.58 17.65 -4.54
CA GLN A 225 6.80 16.45 -4.81
C GLN A 225 7.69 15.21 -4.92
N TYR A 226 8.83 15.32 -5.62
CA TYR A 226 9.77 14.19 -5.77
C TYR A 226 10.48 13.87 -4.44
N HIS A 227 10.89 14.87 -3.66
CA HIS A 227 11.45 14.64 -2.32
C HIS A 227 10.45 13.99 -1.36
N HIS A 228 9.18 14.42 -1.41
CA HIS A 228 8.11 13.79 -0.62
C HIS A 228 7.97 12.31 -1.01
N TYR A 229 7.87 12.01 -2.30
CA TYR A 229 7.81 10.64 -2.82
C TYR A 229 8.98 9.79 -2.33
N LEU A 230 10.23 10.28 -2.42
CA LEU A 230 11.41 9.56 -1.92
C LEU A 230 11.36 9.33 -0.41
N SER A 231 10.83 10.28 0.36
CA SER A 231 10.69 10.14 1.80
C SER A 231 9.65 9.08 2.18
N GLU A 232 8.60 8.93 1.40
CA GLU A 232 7.56 7.91 1.60
C GLU A 232 8.09 6.51 1.25
N ILE A 233 8.87 6.36 0.18
CA ILE A 233 9.58 5.11 -0.14
C ILE A 233 10.53 4.72 1.00
N THR A 234 11.32 5.67 1.50
CA THR A 234 12.27 5.39 2.59
C THR A 234 11.56 4.99 3.89
N ARG A 235 10.32 5.46 4.10
CA ARG A 235 9.46 5.06 5.22
C ARG A 235 8.70 3.75 4.97
N GLY A 236 8.80 3.15 3.78
CA GLY A 236 8.09 1.95 3.39
C GLY A 236 6.61 2.19 3.02
N GLU A 237 6.22 3.43 2.72
CA GLU A 237 4.86 3.80 2.33
C GLU A 237 4.60 3.58 0.83
N TYR A 238 5.67 3.44 0.01
CA TYR A 238 5.61 2.98 -1.40
C TYR A 238 6.62 1.88 -1.65
N SER A 239 6.18 0.84 -2.36
CA SER A 239 7.08 -0.11 -3.03
C SER A 239 7.46 0.43 -4.42
N LEU A 240 8.71 0.20 -4.79
CA LEU A 240 9.21 0.38 -6.15
C LEU A 240 8.68 -0.72 -7.06
#